data_647c374d076c936e08059fa7f9cf3a32
#
_entry.id   647c374d076c936e08059fa7f9cf3a32
#
_cell.length_a   1.000
_cell.length_b   1.000
_cell.length_c   1.000
_cell.angle_alpha   90.00
_cell.angle_beta   90.00
_cell.angle_gamma   90.00
#
_symmetry.space_group_name_H-M   'P 1'
#
loop_
_entity.id
_entity.type
_entity.pdbx_description
1 polymer ?
#
loop_
_entity_poly.entity_id
_entity_poly.type
_entity_poly.pdbx_seq_one_letter_code
_entity_poly.pdbx_strand_id
1 'polypeptide(L)'
;MDNKEIIHILSEYGIDGFSDKTEIDSTNGDDYRLNVIIDKKYVLRINNAVMTEERLASIDRLVEKYRRIGVLAPRLFKNKEGDYLSAHGDHVCYVSEYLDYPLWEEKENETDVETIRKEVLRSIGRLSKKSSNEDLSDVMSMWSIIDLAPLDVDVDEKQENLDLLVENLKGLGETELAHEVEAFNDNARERIRALYKDLPRCVIQGDLNASNILIEDGHFVGLIDFNMAGTEVNVNHFCCETNEEITEEDFAEKDADEVYENWKREQQEMLDVILSEYQLNDLEKKAIEDYRRICRISMYPNVMSFIEYLKRDKEKTIKILRRIISD
;
A
#
# COMPACT_ATOMS: atom_id res chain seq x y z
N MET A 1 -5.72 -28.66 -8.93
CA MET A 1 -5.82 -28.75 -10.43
C MET A 1 -4.82 -29.79 -10.90
N ASP A 2 -5.16 -30.62 -11.89
CA ASP A 2 -4.22 -31.63 -12.36
C ASP A 2 -3.23 -31.06 -13.40
N ASN A 3 -2.14 -31.81 -13.69
CA ASN A 3 -1.10 -31.36 -14.62
C ASN A 3 -1.61 -31.16 -16.05
N LYS A 4 -2.64 -31.90 -16.47
CA LYS A 4 -3.18 -31.77 -17.82
C LYS A 4 -3.96 -30.48 -17.99
N GLU A 5 -4.73 -30.10 -16.95
CA GLU A 5 -5.45 -28.84 -16.90
C GLU A 5 -4.48 -27.65 -16.91
N ILE A 6 -3.42 -27.72 -16.10
CA ILE A 6 -2.37 -26.68 -16.08
C ILE A 6 -1.71 -26.54 -17.45
N ILE A 7 -1.31 -27.66 -18.09
CA ILE A 7 -0.69 -27.64 -19.42
C ILE A 7 -1.67 -27.07 -20.46
N HIS A 8 -2.95 -27.40 -20.35
CA HIS A 8 -3.97 -26.86 -21.27
C HIS A 8 -4.05 -25.34 -21.16
N ILE A 9 -4.17 -24.79 -19.96
CA ILE A 9 -4.21 -23.35 -19.74
C ILE A 9 -2.90 -22.68 -20.23
N LEU A 10 -1.74 -23.20 -19.85
CA LEU A 10 -0.44 -22.67 -20.28
C LEU A 10 -0.28 -22.67 -21.80
N SER A 11 -0.85 -23.68 -22.48
CA SER A 11 -0.80 -23.76 -23.93
C SER A 11 -1.51 -22.61 -24.63
N GLU A 12 -2.53 -22.00 -24.00
CA GLU A 12 -3.19 -20.80 -24.51
C GLU A 12 -2.24 -19.60 -24.53
N TYR A 13 -1.30 -19.54 -23.59
CA TYR A 13 -0.25 -18.52 -23.51
C TYR A 13 1.03 -18.88 -24.31
N GLY A 14 0.99 -19.94 -25.11
CA GLY A 14 2.12 -20.38 -25.92
C GLY A 14 3.22 -21.11 -25.11
N ILE A 15 2.88 -21.63 -23.94
CA ILE A 15 3.77 -22.40 -23.06
C ILE A 15 3.38 -23.89 -23.20
N ASP A 16 4.16 -24.68 -23.94
CA ASP A 16 3.77 -26.03 -24.36
C ASP A 16 3.93 -27.12 -23.27
N GLY A 17 4.41 -26.75 -22.08
CA GLY A 17 4.58 -27.68 -20.95
C GLY A 17 5.57 -27.16 -19.94
N PHE A 18 5.86 -27.95 -18.93
CA PHE A 18 6.81 -27.63 -17.87
C PHE A 18 7.55 -28.87 -17.36
N SER A 19 8.73 -28.66 -16.78
CA SER A 19 9.52 -29.70 -16.13
C SER A 19 9.39 -29.70 -14.61
N ASP A 20 9.12 -28.51 -14.04
CA ASP A 20 8.98 -28.29 -12.60
C ASP A 20 7.81 -27.34 -12.30
N LYS A 21 7.14 -27.56 -11.16
CA LYS A 21 6.13 -26.65 -10.66
C LYS A 21 6.09 -26.60 -9.13
N THR A 22 5.76 -25.43 -8.61
CA THR A 22 5.44 -25.24 -7.17
C THR A 22 4.06 -24.62 -7.08
N GLU A 23 3.18 -25.18 -6.28
CA GLU A 23 1.84 -24.65 -6.01
C GLU A 23 1.82 -23.90 -4.69
N ILE A 24 1.25 -22.69 -4.70
CA ILE A 24 1.02 -21.86 -3.52
C ILE A 24 -0.49 -21.58 -3.47
N ASP A 25 -1.15 -22.23 -2.53
CA ASP A 25 -2.59 -22.04 -2.29
C ASP A 25 -2.78 -20.97 -1.20
N SER A 26 -3.35 -19.86 -1.59
CA SER A 26 -3.71 -18.73 -0.72
C SER A 26 -5.23 -18.52 -0.64
N THR A 27 -6.00 -19.57 -0.89
CA THR A 27 -7.45 -19.59 -0.79
C THR A 27 -7.92 -19.20 0.60
N ASN A 28 -8.87 -18.28 0.69
CA ASN A 28 -9.46 -17.85 1.95
C ASN A 28 -11.00 -17.90 1.85
N GLY A 29 -11.61 -18.84 2.56
CA GLY A 29 -13.05 -19.07 2.49
C GLY A 29 -13.50 -19.41 1.06
N ASP A 30 -14.43 -18.62 0.52
CA ASP A 30 -14.95 -18.79 -0.84
C ASP A 30 -14.06 -18.12 -1.91
N ASP A 31 -13.02 -17.39 -1.50
CA ASP A 31 -12.09 -16.70 -2.40
C ASP A 31 -10.95 -17.65 -2.79
N TYR A 32 -11.16 -18.39 -3.88
CA TYR A 32 -10.17 -19.33 -4.40
C TYR A 32 -9.01 -18.61 -5.07
N ARG A 33 -7.79 -18.88 -4.59
CA ARG A 33 -6.53 -18.31 -5.10
C ARG A 33 -5.43 -19.36 -5.15
N LEU A 34 -5.10 -19.84 -6.34
CA LEU A 34 -3.99 -20.76 -6.55
C LEU A 34 -2.94 -20.11 -7.46
N ASN A 35 -1.72 -19.99 -6.99
CA ASN A 35 -0.57 -19.60 -7.78
C ASN A 35 0.29 -20.83 -8.09
N VAL A 36 0.63 -21.02 -9.36
CA VAL A 36 1.49 -22.13 -9.79
C VAL A 36 2.75 -21.54 -10.44
N ILE A 37 3.87 -21.67 -9.76
CA ILE A 37 5.18 -21.29 -10.30
C ILE A 37 5.61 -22.38 -11.26
N ILE A 38 5.95 -22.03 -12.49
CA ILE A 38 6.29 -22.92 -13.60
C ILE A 38 7.75 -22.68 -14.01
N ASP A 39 8.59 -23.71 -13.86
CA ASP A 39 10.02 -23.71 -14.25
C ASP A 39 10.81 -22.48 -13.75
N LYS A 40 10.39 -21.84 -12.65
CA LYS A 40 10.93 -20.57 -12.16
C LYS A 40 10.98 -19.46 -13.24
N LYS A 41 10.01 -19.45 -14.16
CA LYS A 41 9.91 -18.47 -15.26
C LYS A 41 8.56 -17.80 -15.31
N TYR A 42 7.51 -18.52 -14.96
CA TYR A 42 6.13 -18.06 -15.05
C TYR A 42 5.40 -18.31 -13.76
N VAL A 43 4.40 -17.47 -13.49
CA VAL A 43 3.39 -17.71 -12.44
C VAL A 43 2.03 -17.77 -13.12
N LEU A 44 1.42 -18.93 -13.13
CA LEU A 44 0.01 -19.10 -13.50
C LEU A 44 -0.83 -18.79 -12.27
N ARG A 45 -1.68 -17.79 -12.36
CA ARG A 45 -2.63 -17.39 -11.32
C ARG A 45 -4.02 -17.86 -11.71
N ILE A 46 -4.72 -18.49 -10.77
CA ILE A 46 -6.05 -19.08 -10.96
C ILE A 46 -6.93 -18.58 -9.82
N ASN A 47 -7.95 -17.81 -10.17
CA ASN A 47 -8.83 -17.16 -9.19
C ASN A 47 -10.30 -17.42 -9.55
N ASN A 48 -11.18 -17.37 -8.55
CA ASN A 48 -12.62 -17.43 -8.78
C ASN A 48 -13.23 -16.04 -8.89
N ALA A 49 -12.64 -15.16 -9.69
CA ALA A 49 -13.52 -14.14 -10.16
C ALA A 49 -13.49 -12.65 -9.89
N VAL A 50 -12.51 -11.98 -9.49
CA VAL A 50 -12.64 -10.50 -9.49
C VAL A 50 -11.73 -9.79 -10.51
N MET A 51 -10.86 -10.55 -11.17
CA MET A 51 -9.92 -9.98 -12.14
C MET A 51 -10.61 -9.79 -13.51
N THR A 52 -10.50 -8.60 -14.08
CA THR A 52 -11.00 -8.28 -15.43
C THR A 52 -9.83 -8.01 -16.38
N GLU A 53 -10.13 -8.06 -17.69
CA GLU A 53 -9.15 -7.73 -18.73
C GLU A 53 -8.65 -6.29 -18.60
N GLU A 54 -9.55 -5.35 -18.33
CA GLU A 54 -9.22 -3.93 -18.12
C GLU A 54 -8.32 -3.74 -16.91
N ARG A 55 -8.57 -4.50 -15.85
CA ARG A 55 -7.75 -4.47 -14.63
C ARG A 55 -6.33 -4.94 -14.92
N LEU A 56 -6.16 -6.08 -15.60
CA LEU A 56 -4.85 -6.58 -15.98
C LEU A 56 -4.12 -5.65 -16.95
N ALA A 57 -4.83 -5.06 -17.92
CA ALA A 57 -4.25 -4.06 -18.78
C ALA A 57 -3.75 -2.82 -18.01
N SER A 58 -4.47 -2.41 -16.97
CA SER A 58 -4.03 -1.32 -16.08
C SER A 58 -2.79 -1.71 -15.27
N ILE A 59 -2.74 -2.94 -14.73
CA ILE A 59 -1.58 -3.47 -14.01
C ILE A 59 -0.36 -3.57 -14.96
N ASP A 60 -0.53 -4.04 -16.18
CA ASP A 60 0.57 -4.14 -17.15
C ASP A 60 1.18 -2.76 -17.48
N ARG A 61 0.34 -1.73 -17.65
CA ARG A 61 0.83 -0.34 -17.81
C ARG A 61 1.61 0.12 -16.58
N LEU A 62 1.16 -0.21 -15.38
CA LEU A 62 1.85 0.14 -14.13
C LEU A 62 3.20 -0.61 -14.00
N VAL A 63 3.22 -1.89 -14.30
CA VAL A 63 4.46 -2.71 -14.34
C VAL A 63 5.51 -2.05 -15.24
N GLU A 64 5.12 -1.60 -16.43
CA GLU A 64 6.02 -0.90 -17.33
C GLU A 64 6.50 0.46 -16.77
N LYS A 65 5.67 1.18 -16.00
CA LYS A 65 6.10 2.41 -15.31
C LYS A 65 7.16 2.13 -14.26
N TYR A 66 6.99 1.10 -13.44
CA TYR A 66 8.01 0.67 -12.47
C TYR A 66 9.32 0.26 -13.17
N ARG A 67 9.24 -0.53 -14.21
CA ARG A 67 10.43 -0.95 -15.00
C ARG A 67 11.18 0.24 -15.63
N ARG A 68 10.46 1.29 -16.06
CA ARG A 68 11.09 2.53 -16.60
C ARG A 68 11.86 3.33 -15.54
N ILE A 69 11.59 3.14 -14.27
CA ILE A 69 12.35 3.76 -13.17
C ILE A 69 13.40 2.83 -12.56
N GLY A 70 13.63 1.65 -13.17
CA GLY A 70 14.63 0.68 -12.75
C GLY A 70 14.17 -0.26 -11.63
N VAL A 71 12.88 -0.36 -11.35
CA VAL A 71 12.29 -1.30 -10.40
C VAL A 71 11.74 -2.49 -11.17
N LEU A 72 12.18 -3.70 -10.83
CA LEU A 72 11.64 -4.92 -11.42
C LEU A 72 10.17 -5.09 -10.99
N ALA A 73 9.35 -5.50 -11.95
CA ALA A 73 7.96 -5.84 -11.73
C ALA A 73 7.54 -6.92 -12.73
N PRO A 74 6.71 -7.91 -12.38
CA PRO A 74 6.41 -9.06 -13.21
C PRO A 74 5.55 -8.67 -14.41
N ARG A 75 6.05 -8.89 -15.62
CA ARG A 75 5.28 -8.68 -16.85
C ARG A 75 4.12 -9.65 -16.94
N LEU A 76 3.01 -9.18 -17.49
CA LEU A 76 1.89 -10.05 -17.82
C LEU A 76 2.05 -10.61 -19.25
N PHE A 77 1.62 -11.84 -19.44
CA PHE A 77 1.61 -12.48 -20.75
C PHE A 77 0.21 -12.49 -21.35
N LYS A 78 0.13 -12.22 -22.64
CA LYS A 78 -1.12 -12.34 -23.39
C LYS A 78 -1.26 -13.74 -23.95
N ASN A 79 -2.48 -14.24 -23.97
CA ASN A 79 -2.83 -15.50 -24.61
C ASN A 79 -2.81 -15.36 -26.15
N LYS A 80 -3.07 -16.43 -26.88
CA LYS A 80 -3.04 -16.48 -28.34
C LYS A 80 -4.11 -15.61 -29.02
N GLU A 81 -5.14 -15.20 -28.26
CA GLU A 81 -6.21 -14.30 -28.72
C GLU A 81 -5.85 -12.83 -28.50
N GLY A 82 -4.80 -12.56 -27.74
CA GLY A 82 -4.29 -11.24 -27.44
C GLY A 82 -4.80 -10.66 -26.12
N ASP A 83 -5.53 -11.45 -25.32
CA ASP A 83 -6.07 -11.10 -24.01
C ASP A 83 -5.15 -11.56 -22.87
N TYR A 84 -5.21 -10.90 -21.73
CA TYR A 84 -4.48 -11.32 -20.53
C TYR A 84 -5.19 -12.47 -19.81
N LEU A 85 -6.54 -12.49 -19.83
CA LEU A 85 -7.34 -13.50 -19.16
C LEU A 85 -7.66 -14.69 -20.07
N SER A 86 -7.73 -15.87 -19.45
CA SER A 86 -8.38 -17.06 -19.98
C SER A 86 -9.42 -17.56 -18.98
N ALA A 87 -10.59 -17.97 -19.45
CA ALA A 87 -11.63 -18.58 -18.62
C ALA A 87 -11.46 -20.11 -18.61
N HIS A 88 -11.45 -20.70 -17.42
CA HIS A 88 -11.38 -22.14 -17.27
C HIS A 88 -12.36 -22.65 -16.19
N GLY A 89 -13.50 -23.17 -16.64
CA GLY A 89 -14.62 -23.50 -15.75
C GLY A 89 -15.16 -22.25 -15.06
N ASP A 90 -15.23 -22.30 -13.73
CA ASP A 90 -15.68 -21.16 -12.91
C ASP A 90 -14.52 -20.24 -12.48
N HIS A 91 -13.32 -20.43 -13.06
CA HIS A 91 -12.13 -19.68 -12.71
C HIS A 91 -11.67 -18.79 -13.86
N VAL A 92 -11.01 -17.70 -13.51
CA VAL A 92 -10.21 -16.89 -14.43
C VAL A 92 -8.74 -17.17 -14.20
N CYS A 93 -7.98 -17.24 -15.29
CA CYS A 93 -6.55 -17.57 -15.26
C CYS A 93 -5.78 -16.47 -15.98
N TYR A 94 -4.59 -16.17 -15.50
CA TYR A 94 -3.63 -15.31 -16.20
C TYR A 94 -2.21 -15.69 -15.84
N VAL A 95 -1.27 -15.32 -16.70
CA VAL A 95 0.14 -15.68 -16.56
C VAL A 95 0.98 -14.40 -16.39
N SER A 96 1.87 -14.42 -15.42
CA SER A 96 2.89 -13.39 -15.21
C SER A 96 4.30 -13.96 -15.19
N GLU A 97 5.30 -13.09 -15.36
CA GLU A 97 6.70 -13.40 -15.18
C GLU A 97 6.97 -13.83 -13.73
N TYR A 98 7.80 -14.86 -13.54
CA TYR A 98 8.38 -15.17 -12.24
C TYR A 98 9.72 -14.43 -12.12
N LEU A 99 9.90 -13.68 -11.04
CA LEU A 99 11.14 -12.97 -10.73
C LEU A 99 11.89 -13.79 -9.67
N ASP A 100 12.98 -14.44 -10.03
CA ASP A 100 13.76 -15.33 -9.15
C ASP A 100 14.70 -14.53 -8.24
N TYR A 101 14.08 -13.77 -7.32
CA TYR A 101 14.73 -12.99 -6.27
C TYR A 101 14.11 -13.32 -4.92
N PRO A 102 14.87 -13.34 -3.81
CA PRO A 102 14.31 -13.52 -2.49
C PRO A 102 13.38 -12.35 -2.10
N LEU A 103 12.37 -12.67 -1.29
CA LEU A 103 11.53 -11.67 -0.64
C LEU A 103 12.26 -11.05 0.56
N TRP A 104 12.01 -9.78 0.81
CA TRP A 104 12.61 -9.10 1.95
C TRP A 104 12.24 -9.77 3.28
N GLU A 105 10.99 -10.20 3.47
CA GLU A 105 10.57 -10.91 4.68
C GLU A 105 11.38 -12.19 4.97
N GLU A 106 11.86 -12.89 3.92
CA GLU A 106 12.69 -14.09 4.05
C GLU A 106 14.11 -13.76 4.53
N LYS A 107 14.54 -12.51 4.39
CA LYS A 107 15.90 -12.01 4.64
C LYS A 107 15.97 -10.86 5.64
N GLU A 108 14.89 -10.56 6.34
CA GLU A 108 14.78 -9.41 7.23
C GLU A 108 15.92 -9.36 8.26
N ASN A 109 16.30 -10.51 8.83
CA ASN A 109 17.40 -10.60 9.81
C ASN A 109 18.81 -10.54 9.18
N GLU A 110 18.92 -10.61 7.86
CA GLU A 110 20.20 -10.62 7.12
C GLU A 110 20.46 -9.29 6.41
N THR A 111 19.50 -8.34 6.44
CA THR A 111 19.53 -7.10 5.67
C THR A 111 19.46 -5.87 6.56
N ASP A 112 20.00 -4.76 6.07
CA ASP A 112 19.78 -3.45 6.66
C ASP A 112 18.40 -2.92 6.27
N VAL A 113 17.44 -3.06 7.18
CA VAL A 113 16.05 -2.64 7.03
C VAL A 113 15.94 -1.18 6.60
N GLU A 114 16.75 -0.30 7.18
CA GLU A 114 16.73 1.13 6.87
C GLU A 114 17.18 1.42 5.44
N THR A 115 18.19 0.71 4.95
CA THR A 115 18.68 0.83 3.56
C THR A 115 17.59 0.44 2.57
N ILE A 116 17.00 -0.76 2.73
CA ILE A 116 15.94 -1.23 1.83
C ILE A 116 14.75 -0.27 1.84
N ARG A 117 14.31 0.14 3.02
CA ARG A 117 13.19 1.07 3.17
C ARG A 117 13.45 2.39 2.45
N LYS A 118 14.63 2.99 2.60
CA LYS A 118 15.01 4.22 1.90
C LYS A 118 15.04 4.04 0.37
N GLU A 119 15.45 2.87 -0.11
CA GLU A 119 15.44 2.57 -1.55
C GLU A 119 14.01 2.44 -2.11
N VAL A 120 13.11 1.79 -1.37
CA VAL A 120 11.67 1.74 -1.68
C VAL A 120 11.08 3.16 -1.72
N LEU A 121 11.31 3.98 -0.70
CA LEU A 121 10.83 5.36 -0.63
C LEU A 121 11.36 6.24 -1.79
N ARG A 122 12.64 6.09 -2.19
CA ARG A 122 13.16 6.76 -3.40
C ARG A 122 12.43 6.31 -4.66
N SER A 123 12.04 5.03 -4.74
CA SER A 123 11.30 4.53 -5.91
C SER A 123 9.91 5.18 -6.02
N ILE A 124 9.24 5.45 -4.89
CA ILE A 124 7.97 6.20 -4.83
C ILE A 124 8.16 7.61 -5.42
N GLY A 125 9.18 8.34 -4.98
CA GLY A 125 9.49 9.67 -5.51
C GLY A 125 9.77 9.66 -7.01
N ARG A 126 10.55 8.67 -7.49
CA ARG A 126 10.86 8.50 -8.93
C ARG A 126 9.62 8.17 -9.75
N LEU A 127 8.74 7.29 -9.24
CA LEU A 127 7.48 6.94 -9.91
C LEU A 127 6.60 8.19 -10.05
N SER A 128 6.37 8.91 -8.95
CA SER A 128 5.56 10.12 -8.94
C SER A 128 6.12 11.20 -9.88
N LYS A 129 7.43 11.40 -9.90
CA LYS A 129 8.09 12.36 -10.79
C LYS A 129 7.88 12.06 -12.27
N LYS A 130 7.90 10.78 -12.64
CA LYS A 130 7.84 10.35 -14.06
C LYS A 130 6.45 10.04 -14.55
N SER A 131 5.51 9.72 -13.67
CA SER A 131 4.22 9.12 -14.07
C SER A 131 3.00 9.82 -13.47
N SER A 132 3.14 10.98 -12.84
CA SER A 132 1.99 11.73 -12.33
C SER A 132 1.01 12.07 -13.44
N ASN A 133 -0.27 11.79 -13.19
CA ASN A 133 -1.41 12.05 -14.08
C ASN A 133 -1.34 11.33 -15.45
N GLU A 134 -0.52 10.28 -15.56
CA GLU A 134 -0.42 9.47 -16.77
C GLU A 134 -1.18 8.14 -16.61
N ASP A 135 -2.02 7.80 -17.60
CA ASP A 135 -2.72 6.51 -17.68
C ASP A 135 -3.23 6.03 -16.30
N LEU A 136 -4.05 6.86 -15.67
CA LEU A 136 -4.61 6.57 -14.35
C LEU A 136 -5.52 5.35 -14.39
N SER A 137 -5.55 4.61 -13.29
CA SER A 137 -6.50 3.52 -13.08
C SER A 137 -7.92 4.07 -12.90
N ASP A 138 -8.92 3.29 -13.29
CA ASP A 138 -10.33 3.54 -13.01
C ASP A 138 -10.72 3.20 -11.55
N VAL A 139 -9.83 2.54 -10.81
CA VAL A 139 -10.02 2.23 -9.40
C VAL A 139 -9.09 3.07 -8.52
N MET A 140 -9.63 3.49 -7.38
CA MET A 140 -8.85 4.18 -6.37
C MET A 140 -8.05 3.19 -5.53
N SER A 141 -6.94 3.66 -4.95
CA SER A 141 -6.19 2.85 -3.98
C SER A 141 -6.97 2.71 -2.67
N MET A 142 -6.65 1.68 -1.89
CA MET A 142 -7.19 1.48 -0.54
C MET A 142 -6.86 2.64 0.42
N TRP A 143 -5.85 3.43 0.11
CA TRP A 143 -5.40 4.56 0.94
C TRP A 143 -6.15 5.86 0.66
N SER A 144 -7.05 5.90 -0.32
CA SER A 144 -7.81 7.10 -0.66
C SER A 144 -8.76 7.51 0.47
N ILE A 145 -8.86 8.83 0.71
CA ILE A 145 -9.69 9.39 1.79
C ILE A 145 -10.85 10.27 1.30
N ILE A 146 -10.99 10.44 -0.01
CA ILE A 146 -12.04 11.27 -0.61
C ILE A 146 -12.90 10.45 -1.56
N ASP A 147 -12.28 9.74 -2.48
CA ASP A 147 -12.96 8.79 -3.36
C ASP A 147 -12.78 7.38 -2.79
N LEU A 148 -13.86 6.63 -2.71
CA LEU A 148 -13.84 5.29 -2.13
C LEU A 148 -13.14 4.29 -3.05
N ALA A 149 -12.31 3.44 -2.47
CA ALA A 149 -11.76 2.28 -3.15
C ALA A 149 -12.82 1.20 -3.36
N PRO A 150 -12.65 0.25 -4.31
CA PRO A 150 -13.66 -0.76 -4.62
C PRO A 150 -14.04 -1.69 -3.45
N LEU A 151 -13.18 -1.82 -2.45
CA LEU A 151 -13.44 -2.64 -1.26
C LEU A 151 -14.09 -1.86 -0.11
N ASP A 152 -14.10 -0.52 -0.18
CA ASP A 152 -14.79 0.32 0.78
C ASP A 152 -16.30 0.33 0.46
N VAL A 153 -17.13 0.19 1.47
CA VAL A 153 -18.59 0.11 1.29
C VAL A 153 -19.21 1.49 1.47
N ASP A 154 -18.99 2.12 2.60
CA ASP A 154 -19.64 3.39 2.96
C ASP A 154 -18.63 4.51 3.24
N VAL A 155 -17.47 4.17 3.81
CA VAL A 155 -16.40 5.10 4.20
C VAL A 155 -15.05 4.50 3.85
N ASP A 156 -14.01 5.33 3.77
CA ASP A 156 -12.64 4.86 3.56
C ASP A 156 -12.06 4.22 4.84
N GLU A 157 -11.06 3.36 4.67
CA GLU A 157 -10.40 2.62 5.77
C GLU A 157 -9.92 3.55 6.90
N LYS A 158 -9.36 4.72 6.57
CA LYS A 158 -8.89 5.67 7.59
C LYS A 158 -10.05 6.24 8.40
N GLN A 159 -11.22 6.42 7.80
CA GLN A 159 -12.40 6.85 8.53
C GLN A 159 -12.90 5.76 9.48
N GLU A 160 -12.96 4.50 9.04
CA GLU A 160 -13.33 3.38 9.90
C GLU A 160 -12.39 3.26 11.11
N ASN A 161 -11.10 3.37 10.89
CA ASN A 161 -10.11 3.33 11.97
C ASN A 161 -10.26 4.52 12.93
N LEU A 162 -10.52 5.72 12.41
CA LEU A 162 -10.79 6.89 13.25
C LEU A 162 -12.04 6.70 14.10
N ASP A 163 -13.11 6.19 13.53
CA ASP A 163 -14.37 5.91 14.24
C ASP A 163 -14.13 4.93 15.39
N LEU A 164 -13.30 3.91 15.17
CA LEU A 164 -12.87 2.98 16.22
C LEU A 164 -12.14 3.69 17.37
N LEU A 165 -11.22 4.61 17.07
CA LEU A 165 -10.52 5.41 18.08
C LEU A 165 -11.50 6.29 18.86
N VAL A 166 -12.39 6.97 18.15
CA VAL A 166 -13.43 7.86 18.72
C VAL A 166 -14.36 7.09 19.67
N GLU A 167 -14.82 5.90 19.27
CA GLU A 167 -15.63 5.04 20.13
C GLU A 167 -14.89 4.62 21.40
N ASN A 168 -13.62 4.27 21.30
CA ASN A 168 -12.79 3.95 22.47
C ASN A 168 -12.62 5.14 23.40
N LEU A 169 -12.37 6.35 22.89
CA LEU A 169 -12.29 7.57 23.69
C LEU A 169 -13.62 7.85 24.44
N LYS A 170 -14.75 7.75 23.75
CA LYS A 170 -16.09 7.89 24.35
C LYS A 170 -16.33 6.84 25.44
N GLY A 171 -15.91 5.59 25.20
CA GLY A 171 -16.00 4.50 26.18
C GLY A 171 -15.18 4.72 27.45
N LEU A 172 -14.06 5.46 27.35
CA LEU A 172 -13.20 5.84 28.49
C LEU A 172 -13.64 7.16 29.17
N GLY A 173 -14.74 7.76 28.71
CA GLY A 173 -15.26 9.02 29.25
C GLY A 173 -14.61 10.28 28.67
N GLU A 174 -13.74 10.16 27.67
CA GLU A 174 -13.02 11.26 27.03
C GLU A 174 -13.86 11.87 25.86
N THR A 175 -15.12 12.19 26.12
CA THR A 175 -16.09 12.66 25.11
C THR A 175 -15.65 13.98 24.45
N GLU A 176 -15.04 14.88 25.21
CA GLU A 176 -14.55 16.16 24.67
C GLU A 176 -13.44 15.93 23.65
N LEU A 177 -12.42 15.12 23.98
CA LEU A 177 -11.36 14.77 23.07
C LEU A 177 -11.87 14.02 21.84
N ALA A 178 -12.83 13.12 22.02
CA ALA A 178 -13.46 12.41 20.90
C ALA A 178 -14.06 13.41 19.88
N HIS A 179 -14.81 14.42 20.36
CA HIS A 179 -15.36 15.48 19.50
C HIS A 179 -14.27 16.36 18.87
N GLU A 180 -13.17 16.66 19.59
CA GLU A 180 -12.02 17.40 19.05
C GLU A 180 -11.39 16.63 17.88
N VAL A 181 -11.23 15.31 18.02
CA VAL A 181 -10.69 14.41 16.99
C VAL A 181 -11.60 14.34 15.76
N GLU A 182 -12.92 14.13 15.96
CA GLU A 182 -13.90 14.15 14.87
C GLU A 182 -13.86 15.49 14.11
N ALA A 183 -13.94 16.61 14.84
CA ALA A 183 -13.94 17.94 14.24
C ALA A 183 -12.62 18.24 13.48
N PHE A 184 -11.47 17.79 14.00
CA PHE A 184 -10.20 17.90 13.31
C PHE A 184 -10.22 17.16 11.98
N ASN A 185 -10.63 15.88 11.99
CA ASN A 185 -10.68 15.03 10.79
C ASN A 185 -11.60 15.65 9.71
N ASP A 186 -12.80 16.06 10.09
CA ASP A 186 -13.75 16.67 9.17
C ASP A 186 -13.18 17.95 8.53
N ASN A 187 -12.59 18.82 9.33
CA ASN A 187 -11.98 20.06 8.85
C ASN A 187 -10.78 19.81 7.94
N ALA A 188 -9.92 18.83 8.25
CA ALA A 188 -8.78 18.47 7.42
C ALA A 188 -9.25 17.89 6.07
N ARG A 189 -10.22 16.98 6.09
CA ARG A 189 -10.83 16.42 4.87
C ARG A 189 -11.51 17.50 4.01
N GLU A 190 -12.18 18.47 4.58
CA GLU A 190 -12.77 19.59 3.84
C GLU A 190 -11.69 20.44 3.15
N ARG A 191 -10.57 20.73 3.82
CA ARG A 191 -9.44 21.46 3.19
C ARG A 191 -8.82 20.65 2.05
N ILE A 192 -8.62 19.34 2.23
CA ILE A 192 -8.12 18.43 1.19
C ILE A 192 -9.13 18.39 0.02
N ARG A 193 -10.42 18.23 0.29
CA ARG A 193 -11.46 18.16 -0.74
C ARG A 193 -11.48 19.39 -1.64
N ALA A 194 -11.19 20.56 -1.08
CA ALA A 194 -11.09 21.80 -1.85
C ALA A 194 -9.93 21.82 -2.87
N LEU A 195 -8.89 21.01 -2.66
CA LEU A 195 -7.71 20.89 -3.52
C LEU A 195 -7.68 19.60 -4.34
N TYR A 196 -8.47 18.61 -3.94
CA TYR A 196 -8.33 17.20 -4.34
C TYR A 196 -8.27 16.97 -5.84
N LYS A 197 -9.09 17.69 -6.62
CA LYS A 197 -9.19 17.50 -8.09
C LYS A 197 -7.91 17.92 -8.82
N ASP A 198 -7.18 18.87 -8.24
CA ASP A 198 -6.00 19.48 -8.86
C ASP A 198 -4.69 18.91 -8.27
N LEU A 199 -4.77 18.04 -7.27
CA LEU A 199 -3.61 17.36 -6.70
C LEU A 199 -3.05 16.30 -7.66
N PRO A 200 -1.73 16.28 -7.89
CA PRO A 200 -1.07 15.23 -8.66
C PRO A 200 -1.31 13.84 -8.07
N ARG A 201 -1.46 12.86 -8.94
CA ARG A 201 -1.73 11.47 -8.58
C ARG A 201 -1.05 10.50 -9.51
N CYS A 202 -0.73 9.32 -8.99
CA CYS A 202 -0.19 8.20 -9.73
C CYS A 202 -1.03 6.95 -9.53
N VAL A 203 -0.90 6.00 -10.45
CA VAL A 203 -1.24 4.61 -10.14
C VAL A 203 -0.07 4.02 -9.36
N ILE A 204 -0.35 3.39 -8.24
CA ILE A 204 0.63 2.79 -7.32
C ILE A 204 0.39 1.29 -7.16
N GLN A 205 1.38 0.54 -6.67
CA GLN A 205 1.24 -0.89 -6.38
C GLN A 205 0.27 -1.14 -5.22
N GLY A 206 0.28 -0.27 -4.19
CA GLY A 206 -0.74 -0.21 -3.13
C GLY A 206 -0.54 -1.14 -1.94
N ASP A 207 0.52 -1.97 -1.94
CA ASP A 207 0.78 -2.96 -0.87
C ASP A 207 2.29 -3.23 -0.72
N LEU A 208 3.03 -2.25 -0.20
CA LEU A 208 4.50 -2.30 -0.05
C LEU A 208 4.95 -3.08 1.21
N ASN A 209 4.38 -4.24 1.45
CA ASN A 209 4.79 -5.16 2.50
C ASN A 209 6.11 -5.84 2.19
N ALA A 210 6.85 -6.28 3.21
CA ALA A 210 8.09 -7.05 3.07
C ALA A 210 7.92 -8.35 2.24
N SER A 211 6.70 -8.93 2.26
CA SER A 211 6.32 -10.08 1.43
C SER A 211 6.15 -9.77 -0.07
N ASN A 212 6.13 -8.48 -0.46
CA ASN A 212 5.97 -8.03 -1.84
C ASN A 212 7.22 -7.32 -2.39
N ILE A 213 8.25 -7.19 -1.58
CA ILE A 213 9.50 -6.52 -1.91
C ILE A 213 10.57 -7.55 -2.24
N LEU A 214 11.16 -7.44 -3.43
CA LEU A 214 12.27 -8.26 -3.90
C LEU A 214 13.60 -7.59 -3.61
N ILE A 215 14.57 -8.38 -3.14
CA ILE A 215 15.91 -7.90 -2.81
C ILE A 215 17.00 -8.73 -3.50
N GLU A 216 18.16 -8.10 -3.73
CA GLU A 216 19.38 -8.75 -4.21
C GLU A 216 20.57 -8.11 -3.49
N ASP A 217 21.45 -8.92 -2.91
CA ASP A 217 22.67 -8.47 -2.21
C ASP A 217 22.39 -7.39 -1.12
N GLY A 218 21.22 -7.47 -0.45
CA GLY A 218 20.82 -6.52 0.59
C GLY A 218 20.23 -5.21 0.06
N HIS A 219 19.89 -5.13 -1.23
CA HIS A 219 19.31 -3.95 -1.87
C HIS A 219 17.94 -4.25 -2.47
N PHE A 220 17.07 -3.24 -2.49
CA PHE A 220 15.78 -3.30 -3.15
C PHE A 220 15.95 -3.37 -4.67
N VAL A 221 15.33 -4.37 -5.31
CA VAL A 221 15.40 -4.55 -6.76
C VAL A 221 14.04 -4.55 -7.44
N GLY A 222 12.95 -4.90 -6.74
CA GLY A 222 11.66 -5.03 -7.40
C GLY A 222 10.48 -5.24 -6.49
N LEU A 223 9.30 -5.26 -7.09
CA LEU A 223 8.00 -5.46 -6.44
C LEU A 223 7.24 -6.59 -7.12
N ILE A 224 6.48 -7.32 -6.34
CA ILE A 224 5.48 -8.27 -6.81
C ILE A 224 4.10 -7.91 -6.26
N ASP A 225 3.11 -8.65 -6.63
CA ASP A 225 1.71 -8.54 -6.22
C ASP A 225 1.09 -7.15 -6.42
N PHE A 226 0.56 -6.94 -7.62
CA PHE A 226 -0.09 -5.69 -8.03
C PHE A 226 -1.61 -5.71 -7.88
N ASN A 227 -2.17 -6.66 -7.12
CA ASN A 227 -3.61 -6.81 -6.98
C ASN A 227 -4.27 -5.59 -6.32
N MET A 228 -3.55 -4.94 -5.39
CA MET A 228 -4.01 -3.73 -4.68
C MET A 228 -3.72 -2.43 -5.45
N ALA A 229 -3.17 -2.52 -6.67
CA ALA A 229 -2.82 -1.32 -7.44
C ALA A 229 -4.04 -0.42 -7.68
N GLY A 230 -3.86 0.88 -7.57
CA GLY A 230 -4.92 1.86 -7.77
C GLY A 230 -4.38 3.28 -7.89
N THR A 231 -5.25 4.20 -8.27
CA THR A 231 -4.92 5.63 -8.34
C THR A 231 -4.87 6.21 -6.94
N GLU A 232 -3.78 6.93 -6.63
CA GLU A 232 -3.64 7.66 -5.37
C GLU A 232 -3.07 9.05 -5.59
N VAL A 233 -3.50 10.01 -4.75
CA VAL A 233 -2.87 11.33 -4.64
C VAL A 233 -1.45 11.17 -4.11
N ASN A 234 -0.46 11.74 -4.79
CA ASN A 234 0.95 11.54 -4.46
C ASN A 234 1.26 11.85 -2.99
N VAL A 235 0.81 12.99 -2.47
CA VAL A 235 1.10 13.36 -1.07
C VAL A 235 0.36 12.48 -0.05
N ASN A 236 -0.80 11.90 -0.39
CA ASN A 236 -1.41 10.89 0.46
C ASN A 236 -0.55 9.62 0.51
N HIS A 237 -0.14 9.11 -0.65
CA HIS A 237 0.77 7.96 -0.73
C HIS A 237 2.06 8.21 0.06
N PHE A 238 2.69 9.38 -0.10
CA PHE A 238 3.89 9.71 0.65
C PHE A 238 3.67 9.67 2.16
N CYS A 239 2.55 10.22 2.63
CA CYS A 239 2.21 10.23 4.06
C CYS A 239 1.88 8.84 4.60
N CYS A 240 1.24 7.98 3.81
CA CYS A 240 0.98 6.60 4.22
C CYS A 240 2.28 5.80 4.37
N GLU A 241 3.16 5.87 3.36
CA GLU A 241 4.39 5.08 3.32
C GLU A 241 5.48 5.58 4.29
N THR A 242 5.38 6.81 4.75
CA THR A 242 6.28 7.38 5.76
C THR A 242 5.68 7.44 7.16
N ASN A 243 4.48 6.86 7.34
CA ASN A 243 3.85 6.81 8.65
C ASN A 243 4.45 5.67 9.47
N GLU A 244 5.32 6.03 10.41
CA GLU A 244 5.86 5.14 11.43
C GLU A 244 4.89 5.02 12.60
N GLU A 245 4.98 3.91 13.34
CA GLU A 245 4.33 3.77 14.63
C GLU A 245 5.19 4.39 15.75
N ILE A 246 4.55 4.80 16.83
CA ILE A 246 5.26 5.12 18.08
C ILE A 246 5.79 3.80 18.64
N THR A 247 7.10 3.71 18.85
CA THR A 247 7.71 2.51 19.40
C THR A 247 7.35 2.33 20.87
N GLU A 248 7.32 1.08 21.32
CA GLU A 248 7.12 0.74 22.74
C GLU A 248 8.17 1.37 23.65
N GLU A 249 9.41 1.43 23.20
CA GLU A 249 10.54 2.04 23.93
C GLU A 249 10.30 3.54 24.09
N ASP A 250 9.99 4.26 23.01
CA ASP A 250 9.69 5.69 23.03
C ASP A 250 8.50 5.99 23.92
N PHE A 251 7.43 5.19 23.81
CA PHE A 251 6.27 5.37 24.67
C PHE A 251 6.57 5.08 26.15
N ALA A 252 7.45 4.14 26.48
CA ALA A 252 7.78 3.82 27.86
C ALA A 252 8.73 4.85 28.50
N GLU A 253 9.73 5.33 27.78
CA GLU A 253 10.85 6.06 28.34
C GLU A 253 10.76 7.59 28.25
N LYS A 254 10.02 8.12 27.24
CA LYS A 254 9.94 9.57 26.95
C LYS A 254 8.63 10.17 27.45
N ASP A 255 8.57 11.45 27.68
CA ASP A 255 7.30 12.13 27.95
C ASP A 255 6.47 12.33 26.64
N ALA A 256 5.24 12.82 26.76
CA ALA A 256 4.32 12.92 25.63
C ALA A 256 4.81 13.88 24.53
N ASP A 257 5.47 14.97 24.91
CA ASP A 257 5.99 15.96 23.96
C ASP A 257 7.23 15.40 23.24
N GLU A 258 8.13 14.73 23.98
CA GLU A 258 9.30 14.07 23.42
C GLU A 258 8.90 12.94 22.44
N VAL A 259 7.93 12.09 22.81
CA VAL A 259 7.38 11.05 21.93
C VAL A 259 6.87 11.67 20.63
N TYR A 260 6.02 12.70 20.73
CA TYR A 260 5.43 13.33 19.56
C TYR A 260 6.48 13.98 18.64
N GLU A 261 7.43 14.74 19.20
CA GLU A 261 8.46 15.41 18.40
C GLU A 261 9.44 14.41 17.76
N ASN A 262 9.78 13.32 18.43
CA ASN A 262 10.60 12.24 17.85
C ASN A 262 9.87 11.58 16.68
N TRP A 263 8.64 11.15 16.89
CA TRP A 263 7.81 10.54 15.87
C TRP A 263 7.64 11.45 14.62
N LYS A 264 7.36 12.74 14.85
CA LYS A 264 7.25 13.73 13.80
C LYS A 264 8.55 13.90 13.01
N ARG A 265 9.70 13.89 13.70
CA ARG A 265 11.02 13.98 13.07
C ARG A 265 11.33 12.74 12.21
N GLU A 266 11.09 11.55 12.72
CA GLU A 266 11.34 10.30 12.00
C GLU A 266 10.50 10.22 10.72
N GLN A 267 9.23 10.56 10.80
CA GLN A 267 8.37 10.67 9.61
C GLN A 267 8.88 11.72 8.62
N GLN A 268 9.43 12.86 9.10
CA GLN A 268 9.99 13.86 8.22
C GLN A 268 11.25 13.36 7.52
N GLU A 269 12.15 12.67 8.24
CA GLU A 269 13.36 12.08 7.67
C GLU A 269 13.02 11.08 6.54
N MET A 270 11.99 10.25 6.74
CA MET A 270 11.52 9.33 5.69
C MET A 270 10.85 10.06 4.52
N LEU A 271 10.07 11.10 4.78
CA LEU A 271 9.49 11.93 3.73
C LEU A 271 10.58 12.64 2.91
N ASP A 272 11.63 13.13 3.54
CA ASP A 272 12.76 13.79 2.86
C ASP A 272 13.47 12.84 1.88
N VAL A 273 13.45 11.52 2.14
CA VAL A 273 13.95 10.51 1.20
C VAL A 273 13.12 10.50 -0.08
N ILE A 274 11.78 10.52 0.01
CA ILE A 274 10.89 10.62 -1.16
C ILE A 274 11.12 11.95 -1.87
N LEU A 275 11.19 13.05 -1.12
CA LEU A 275 11.35 14.41 -1.64
C LEU A 275 12.74 14.67 -2.23
N SER A 276 13.73 13.82 -1.97
CA SER A 276 15.03 13.86 -2.68
C SER A 276 14.87 13.54 -4.17
N GLU A 277 13.82 12.84 -4.55
CA GLU A 277 13.50 12.46 -5.94
C GLU A 277 12.33 13.25 -6.54
N TYR A 278 11.42 13.77 -5.70
CA TYR A 278 10.19 14.46 -6.10
C TYR A 278 10.08 15.85 -5.49
N GLN A 279 9.70 16.84 -6.30
CA GLN A 279 9.49 18.20 -5.84
C GLN A 279 7.99 18.51 -5.71
N LEU A 280 7.54 18.80 -4.50
CA LEU A 280 6.16 19.21 -4.25
C LEU A 280 5.82 20.51 -4.98
N ASN A 281 4.69 20.55 -5.64
CA ASN A 281 4.11 21.79 -6.14
C ASN A 281 3.40 22.59 -5.01
N ASP A 282 2.86 23.76 -5.32
CA ASP A 282 2.27 24.65 -4.31
C ASP A 282 0.93 24.11 -3.75
N LEU A 283 0.21 23.25 -4.48
CA LEU A 283 -1.00 22.63 -3.98
C LEU A 283 -0.65 21.48 -3.02
N GLU A 284 0.33 20.67 -3.39
CA GLU A 284 0.83 19.59 -2.55
C GLU A 284 1.40 20.11 -1.23
N LYS A 285 2.15 21.22 -1.25
CA LYS A 285 2.65 21.90 -0.03
C LYS A 285 1.53 22.36 0.89
N LYS A 286 0.37 22.71 0.36
CA LYS A 286 -0.81 23.11 1.16
C LYS A 286 -1.54 21.92 1.75
N ALA A 287 -1.53 20.78 1.06
CA ALA A 287 -2.30 19.61 1.44
C ALA A 287 -1.54 18.62 2.34
N ILE A 288 -0.20 18.57 2.21
CA ILE A 288 0.60 17.49 2.80
C ILE A 288 0.47 17.39 4.33
N GLU A 289 0.36 18.52 5.04
CA GLU A 289 0.27 18.50 6.49
C GLU A 289 -1.09 17.96 6.97
N ASP A 290 -2.17 18.26 6.27
CA ASP A 290 -3.47 17.65 6.56
C ASP A 290 -3.45 16.13 6.34
N TYR A 291 -2.84 15.66 5.25
CA TYR A 291 -2.66 14.22 5.00
C TYR A 291 -1.80 13.55 6.07
N ARG A 292 -0.66 14.16 6.46
CA ARG A 292 0.21 13.61 7.51
C ARG A 292 -0.53 13.44 8.83
N ARG A 293 -1.30 14.44 9.25
CA ARG A 293 -2.05 14.42 10.52
C ARG A 293 -3.18 13.41 10.47
N ILE A 294 -3.89 13.30 9.33
CA ILE A 294 -4.88 12.23 9.13
C ILE A 294 -4.21 10.86 9.22
N CYS A 295 -3.09 10.63 8.54
CA CYS A 295 -2.35 9.36 8.63
C CYS A 295 -1.94 9.04 10.08
N ARG A 296 -1.40 10.02 10.83
CA ARG A 296 -1.00 9.81 12.23
C ARG A 296 -2.15 9.34 13.11
N ILE A 297 -3.35 9.90 12.92
CA ILE A 297 -4.47 9.64 13.82
C ILE A 297 -5.37 8.48 13.37
N SER A 298 -5.28 8.05 12.10
CA SER A 298 -6.24 7.13 11.50
C SER A 298 -5.65 5.95 10.73
N MET A 299 -4.32 5.84 10.61
CA MET A 299 -3.74 4.58 10.11
C MET A 299 -3.97 3.46 11.13
N TYR A 300 -4.36 2.28 10.64
CA TYR A 300 -4.72 1.13 11.49
C TYR A 300 -3.69 0.82 12.59
N PRO A 301 -2.38 0.70 12.29
CA PRO A 301 -1.39 0.42 13.32
C PRO A 301 -1.37 1.48 14.44
N ASN A 302 -1.44 2.77 14.07
CA ASN A 302 -1.44 3.87 15.04
C ASN A 302 -2.69 3.83 15.95
N VAL A 303 -3.86 3.58 15.35
CA VAL A 303 -5.12 3.49 16.12
C VAL A 303 -5.06 2.34 17.12
N MET A 304 -4.56 1.17 16.71
CA MET A 304 -4.41 0.03 17.61
C MET A 304 -3.43 0.33 18.75
N SER A 305 -2.29 0.97 18.45
CA SER A 305 -1.33 1.42 19.46
C SER A 305 -1.94 2.45 20.43
N PHE A 306 -2.69 3.44 19.93
CA PHE A 306 -3.38 4.41 20.80
C PHE A 306 -4.41 3.75 21.72
N ILE A 307 -5.19 2.78 21.22
CA ILE A 307 -6.15 2.04 22.04
C ILE A 307 -5.45 1.27 23.15
N GLU A 308 -4.28 0.71 22.89
CA GLU A 308 -3.48 0.02 23.90
C GLU A 308 -2.84 1.02 24.89
N TYR A 309 -2.23 2.08 24.40
CA TYR A 309 -1.60 3.12 25.20
C TYR A 309 -2.60 3.87 26.11
N LEU A 310 -3.83 4.08 25.65
CA LEU A 310 -4.91 4.61 26.49
C LEU A 310 -5.19 3.74 27.74
N LYS A 311 -4.98 2.43 27.66
CA LYS A 311 -5.13 1.51 28.79
C LYS A 311 -3.93 1.55 29.74
N ARG A 312 -2.73 1.84 29.21
CA ARG A 312 -1.46 1.84 29.98
C ARG A 312 -1.16 3.18 30.64
N ASP A 313 -1.22 4.24 29.87
CA ASP A 313 -1.01 5.63 30.30
C ASP A 313 -1.96 6.57 29.56
N LYS A 314 -3.16 6.69 30.12
CA LYS A 314 -4.24 7.49 29.53
C LYS A 314 -3.87 8.96 29.38
N GLU A 315 -3.25 9.57 30.40
CA GLU A 315 -2.93 11.01 30.40
C GLU A 315 -1.90 11.34 29.33
N LYS A 316 -0.87 10.51 29.22
CA LYS A 316 0.18 10.65 28.20
C LYS A 316 -0.39 10.50 26.79
N THR A 317 -1.20 9.48 26.55
CA THR A 317 -1.84 9.23 25.24
C THR A 317 -2.76 10.38 24.84
N ILE A 318 -3.58 10.89 25.74
CA ILE A 318 -4.43 12.08 25.51
C ILE A 318 -3.57 13.28 25.09
N LYS A 319 -2.45 13.50 25.75
CA LYS A 319 -1.52 14.58 25.37
C LYS A 319 -1.00 14.41 23.95
N ILE A 320 -0.58 13.19 23.57
CA ILE A 320 -0.08 12.89 22.21
C ILE A 320 -1.20 13.16 21.19
N LEU A 321 -2.41 12.65 21.41
CA LEU A 321 -3.55 12.86 20.52
C LEU A 321 -3.87 14.37 20.36
N ARG A 322 -3.86 15.14 21.45
CA ARG A 322 -4.03 16.61 21.37
C ARG A 322 -2.92 17.30 20.59
N ARG A 323 -1.68 16.83 20.67
CA ARG A 323 -0.58 17.36 19.83
C ARG A 323 -0.85 17.12 18.35
N ILE A 324 -1.33 15.94 17.96
CA ILE A 324 -1.65 15.63 16.56
C ILE A 324 -2.73 16.59 16.03
N ILE A 325 -3.79 16.83 16.79
CA ILE A 325 -4.93 17.64 16.32
C ILE A 325 -4.72 19.15 16.42
N SER A 326 -3.72 19.62 17.17
CA SER A 326 -3.41 21.04 17.37
C SER A 326 -2.21 21.58 16.60
N ASP A 327 -1.35 20.71 16.05
CA ASP A 327 -0.13 21.08 15.31
C ASP A 327 -0.45 21.53 13.87
#